data_4df8632c7c0f5b9aca7cdf9f69868c47
#
_entry.id   4df8632c7c0f5b9aca7cdf9f69868c47
#
_cell.length_a   1.000
_cell.length_b   1.000
_cell.length_c   1.000
_cell.angle_alpha   90.00
_cell.angle_beta   90.00
_cell.angle_gamma   90.00
#
_symmetry.space_group_name_H-M   'P 1'
#
loop_
_entity.id
_entity.type
_entity.pdbx_description
1 polymer ?
#
loop_
_entity_poly.entity_id
_entity_poly.type
_entity_poly.pdbx_seq_one_letter_code
_entity_poly.pdbx_strand_id
1 'polypeptide(L)'
;MRFIPVFTLGLIAATGCHSPYVATTISNHTSQPIQLLEVDYPSASFGTEALPLGADFHYRFKVLGSGNMKLVYTDGSHRDHNSDGPYLKEGAEGSLTVVISDTGVTWKPGPGLIAGK
;
A
#
# COMPACT_ATOMS: atom_id res chain seq x y z
N MET A 1 47.95 17.15 -5.43
CA MET A 1 47.42 16.96 -5.55
C MET A 1 46.49 16.36 -5.75
N ARG A 2 46.15 16.08 -5.66
CA ARG A 2 45.51 15.63 -5.81
C ARG A 2 44.49 15.30 -5.78
N PHE A 3 43.78 15.00 -5.75
CA PHE A 3 42.94 14.69 -5.68
C PHE A 3 41.95 14.62 -5.91
N ILE A 4 41.52 14.41 -5.74
CA ILE A 4 40.60 14.73 -5.79
C ILE A 4 39.50 14.41 -6.49
N PRO A 5 39.24 14.13 -7.39
CA PRO A 5 38.14 13.87 -8.23
C PRO A 5 37.27 12.74 -7.92
N VAL A 6 37.52 12.15 -6.94
CA VAL A 6 36.82 11.07 -6.62
C VAL A 6 35.41 11.20 -6.33
N PHE A 7 35.04 12.23 -5.76
CA PHE A 7 33.74 12.35 -5.36
C PHE A 7 32.73 12.34 -6.39
N THR A 8 33.07 12.50 -7.55
CA THR A 8 32.09 12.49 -8.56
C THR A 8 31.39 11.18 -8.65
N LEU A 9 31.98 10.15 -8.24
CA LEU A 9 31.37 8.90 -8.35
C LEU A 9 30.18 8.74 -7.49
N GLY A 10 30.15 9.37 -6.41
CA GLY A 10 29.07 9.23 -5.51
C GLY A 10 27.77 9.68 -6.08
N LEU A 11 27.84 10.63 -6.94
CA LEU A 11 26.64 11.12 -7.52
C LEU A 11 25.95 10.14 -8.37
N ILE A 12 26.67 9.41 -9.08
CA ILE A 12 26.07 8.46 -9.97
C ILE A 12 25.37 7.39 -9.24
N ALA A 13 25.89 6.97 -8.17
CA ALA A 13 25.28 5.92 -7.42
C ALA A 13 23.93 6.31 -6.91
N ALA A 14 23.76 7.55 -6.59
CA ALA A 14 22.51 7.98 -6.04
C ALA A 14 21.36 7.85 -7.00
N THR A 15 21.61 8.03 -8.25
CA THR A 15 20.51 8.03 -9.17
C THR A 15 20.05 6.66 -9.59
N GLY A 16 20.82 5.66 -9.33
CA GLY A 16 20.46 4.36 -9.82
C GLY A 16 19.71 3.47 -8.87
N CYS A 17 19.42 3.93 -7.71
CA CYS A 17 18.84 3.06 -6.71
C CYS A 17 17.38 3.20 -6.50
N HIS A 18 16.66 3.47 -7.53
CA HIS A 18 15.23 3.67 -7.42
C HIS A 18 14.50 2.33 -7.43
N SER A 19 13.66 2.09 -6.46
CA SER A 19 12.84 0.89 -6.42
C SER A 19 11.38 1.26 -6.31
N PRO A 20 10.56 0.76 -7.20
CA PRO A 20 9.14 1.12 -7.16
C PRO A 20 8.40 0.35 -6.10
N TYR A 21 7.87 1.06 -5.14
CA TYR A 21 7.04 0.48 -4.10
C TYR A 21 5.75 1.26 -3.99
N VAL A 22 4.72 0.57 -3.52
CA VAL A 22 3.47 1.21 -3.15
C VAL A 22 3.43 1.25 -1.63
N ALA A 23 3.35 2.45 -1.06
CA ALA A 23 3.26 2.64 0.37
C ALA A 23 1.79 2.75 0.73
N THR A 24 1.28 1.79 1.49
CA THR A 24 -0.13 1.70 1.81
C THR A 24 -0.38 2.01 3.27
N THR A 25 -1.43 2.77 3.52
CA THR A 25 -1.92 3.02 4.88
C THR A 25 -3.39 2.64 4.92
N ILE A 26 -3.76 1.78 5.86
CA ILE A 26 -5.14 1.36 6.03
C ILE A 26 -5.60 1.84 7.39
N SER A 27 -6.67 2.62 7.41
CA SER A 27 -7.17 3.23 8.63
C SER A 27 -8.52 2.67 9.02
N ASN A 28 -8.67 2.32 10.27
CA ASN A 28 -9.94 1.83 10.79
C ASN A 28 -10.74 3.01 11.37
N HIS A 29 -11.68 3.50 10.57
CA HIS A 29 -12.59 4.55 11.01
C HIS A 29 -13.98 3.99 11.31
N THR A 30 -14.07 2.69 11.56
CA THR A 30 -15.34 2.10 11.97
C THR A 30 -15.53 2.30 13.46
N SER A 31 -16.69 1.90 13.95
CA SER A 31 -17.00 2.02 15.35
C SER A 31 -16.54 0.83 16.18
N GLN A 32 -15.86 -0.14 15.56
CA GLN A 32 -15.41 -1.36 16.23
C GLN A 32 -14.01 -1.74 15.78
N PRO A 33 -13.31 -2.55 16.58
CA PRO A 33 -12.02 -3.05 16.13
C PRO A 33 -12.23 -4.02 14.95
N ILE A 34 -11.27 -4.06 14.06
CA ILE A 34 -11.26 -5.03 12.97
C ILE A 34 -10.43 -6.21 13.44
N GLN A 35 -10.98 -7.41 13.30
CA GLN A 35 -10.34 -8.59 13.88
C GLN A 35 -9.43 -9.31 12.92
N LEU A 36 -9.59 -9.09 11.63
CA LEU A 36 -8.74 -9.70 10.64
C LEU A 36 -8.80 -8.83 9.40
N LEU A 37 -7.66 -8.54 8.83
CA LEU A 37 -7.58 -7.70 7.66
C LEU A 37 -6.59 -8.33 6.69
N GLU A 38 -7.01 -8.48 5.44
CA GLU A 38 -6.14 -9.01 4.40
C GLU A 38 -6.31 -8.16 3.14
N VAL A 39 -5.18 -7.80 2.54
CA VAL A 39 -5.18 -7.06 1.29
C VAL A 39 -4.45 -7.87 0.26
N ASP A 40 -5.11 -8.11 -0.86
CA ASP A 40 -4.51 -8.82 -1.98
C ASP A 40 -4.11 -7.82 -3.04
N TYR A 41 -2.94 -8.00 -3.59
CA TYR A 41 -2.49 -7.22 -4.72
C TYR A 41 -1.95 -8.20 -5.77
N PRO A 42 -1.68 -7.75 -6.98
CA PRO A 42 -1.44 -8.71 -8.08
C PRO A 42 -0.44 -9.81 -7.81
N SER A 43 0.55 -9.57 -7.02
CA SER A 43 1.60 -10.58 -6.84
C SER A 43 1.56 -11.28 -5.50
N ALA A 44 0.77 -10.82 -4.53
CA ALA A 44 0.76 -11.43 -3.20
C ALA A 44 -0.32 -10.80 -2.32
N SER A 45 -0.22 -11.02 -1.02
CA SER A 45 -1.15 -10.41 -0.07
C SER A 45 -0.43 -10.07 1.22
N PHE A 46 -1.03 -9.20 1.99
CA PHE A 46 -0.54 -8.85 3.32
C PHE A 46 -1.73 -8.56 4.24
N GLY A 47 -1.48 -8.50 5.51
CA GLY A 47 -2.56 -8.22 6.45
C GLY A 47 -2.13 -8.20 7.88
N THR A 48 -3.10 -8.06 8.76
CA THR A 48 -2.86 -8.06 10.20
C THR A 48 -4.04 -8.72 10.89
N GLU A 49 -3.78 -9.25 12.07
CA GLU A 49 -4.81 -9.95 12.82
C GLU A 49 -5.69 -9.02 13.63
N ALA A 50 -5.29 -7.80 13.82
CA ALA A 50 -6.09 -6.87 14.60
C ALA A 50 -5.76 -5.44 14.20
N LEU A 51 -6.80 -4.64 14.05
CA LEU A 51 -6.63 -3.23 13.78
C LEU A 51 -7.63 -2.49 14.67
N PRO A 52 -7.17 -1.94 15.80
CA PRO A 52 -8.08 -1.23 16.72
C PRO A 52 -8.74 -0.05 16.05
N LEU A 53 -9.85 0.38 16.61
CA LEU A 53 -10.50 1.56 16.04
C LEU A 53 -9.60 2.78 16.17
N GLY A 54 -9.60 3.59 15.13
CA GLY A 54 -8.76 4.75 15.07
C GLY A 54 -7.32 4.47 14.72
N ALA A 55 -6.95 3.21 14.54
CA ALA A 55 -5.56 2.85 14.26
C ALA A 55 -5.30 2.75 12.78
N ASP A 56 -4.03 2.88 12.43
CA ASP A 56 -3.56 2.75 11.06
C ASP A 56 -2.63 1.55 10.95
N PHE A 57 -2.68 0.89 9.80
CA PHE A 57 -1.78 -0.19 9.46
C PHE A 57 -1.01 0.21 8.23
N HIS A 58 0.31 0.13 8.27
CA HIS A 58 1.18 0.55 7.18
C HIS A 58 1.89 -0.65 6.58
N TYR A 59 1.95 -0.68 5.26
CA TYR A 59 2.66 -1.74 4.58
C TYR A 59 3.17 -1.23 3.24
N ARG A 60 4.32 -1.70 2.83
CA ARG A 60 4.93 -1.30 1.58
C ARG A 60 5.17 -2.53 0.74
N PHE A 61 4.80 -2.50 -0.52
CA PHE A 61 4.92 -3.67 -1.37
C PHE A 61 5.31 -3.31 -2.79
N LYS A 62 5.82 -4.29 -3.49
CA LYS A 62 6.16 -4.19 -4.90
C LYS A 62 5.11 -4.88 -5.73
N VAL A 63 4.74 -4.29 -6.85
CA VAL A 63 3.75 -4.88 -7.75
C VAL A 63 4.49 -5.61 -8.86
N LEU A 64 4.46 -6.92 -8.82
CA LEU A 64 5.19 -7.78 -9.76
C LEU A 64 4.29 -8.41 -10.80
N GLY A 65 3.22 -7.84 -11.12
CA GLY A 65 2.28 -8.26 -12.14
C GLY A 65 1.15 -7.28 -12.09
N SER A 66 0.32 -7.23 -13.09
CA SER A 66 -0.74 -6.24 -13.14
C SER A 66 -2.07 -6.87 -12.74
N GLY A 67 -2.91 -6.12 -12.08
CA GLY A 67 -4.22 -6.60 -11.67
C GLY A 67 -4.87 -5.71 -10.65
N ASN A 68 -6.05 -6.11 -10.22
CA ASN A 68 -6.81 -5.33 -9.24
C ASN A 68 -6.44 -5.71 -7.82
N MET A 69 -6.55 -4.77 -6.93
CA MET A 69 -6.42 -5.04 -5.51
C MET A 69 -7.76 -5.46 -4.94
N LYS A 70 -7.72 -6.10 -3.78
CA LYS A 70 -8.91 -6.51 -3.07
C LYS A 70 -8.62 -6.48 -1.58
N LEU A 71 -9.62 -6.12 -0.81
CA LEU A 71 -9.49 -6.08 0.63
C LEU A 71 -10.61 -6.89 1.26
N VAL A 72 -10.27 -7.70 2.24
CA VAL A 72 -11.22 -8.50 3.00
C VAL A 72 -10.97 -8.24 4.46
N TYR A 73 -12.01 -8.02 5.23
CA TYR A 73 -11.81 -7.88 6.66
C TYR A 73 -13.01 -8.44 7.44
N THR A 74 -12.75 -8.80 8.68
CA THR A 74 -13.76 -9.27 9.61
C THR A 74 -13.98 -8.19 10.65
N ASP A 75 -15.21 -7.74 10.81
CA ASP A 75 -15.49 -6.66 11.75
C ASP A 75 -15.66 -7.18 13.17
N GLY A 76 -15.90 -6.26 14.09
CA GLY A 76 -16.02 -6.62 15.50
C GLY A 76 -17.20 -7.53 15.81
N SER A 77 -18.15 -7.63 14.89
CA SER A 77 -19.30 -8.53 15.06
C SER A 77 -19.09 -9.84 14.34
N HIS A 78 -17.87 -10.13 13.91
CA HIS A 78 -17.50 -11.36 13.22
C HIS A 78 -18.13 -11.50 11.84
N ARG A 79 -18.45 -10.40 11.21
CA ARG A 79 -18.94 -10.42 9.85
C ARG A 79 -17.81 -10.10 8.89
N ASP A 80 -17.81 -10.79 7.75
CA ASP A 80 -16.80 -10.57 6.73
C ASP A 80 -17.26 -9.55 5.72
N HIS A 81 -16.33 -8.72 5.30
CA HIS A 81 -16.57 -7.70 4.28
C HIS A 81 -15.48 -7.79 3.25
N ASN A 82 -15.79 -7.41 2.02
CA ASN A 82 -14.75 -7.32 1.02
C ASN A 82 -14.99 -6.10 0.14
N SER A 83 -13.93 -5.64 -0.49
CA SER A 83 -13.99 -4.46 -1.32
C SER A 83 -12.98 -4.62 -2.43
N ASP A 84 -13.38 -4.27 -3.65
CA ASP A 84 -12.49 -4.29 -4.79
C ASP A 84 -11.75 -2.96 -4.85
N GLY A 85 -10.46 -3.04 -5.04
CA GLY A 85 -9.63 -1.85 -5.09
C GLY A 85 -9.20 -1.49 -6.49
N PRO A 86 -8.26 -0.57 -6.60
CA PRO A 86 -7.84 -0.08 -7.91
C PRO A 86 -7.01 -1.11 -8.64
N TYR A 87 -6.95 -0.94 -9.94
CA TYR A 87 -6.07 -1.72 -10.79
C TYR A 87 -4.65 -1.16 -10.64
N LEU A 88 -3.68 -2.02 -10.42
CA LEU A 88 -2.29 -1.63 -10.36
C LEU A 88 -1.53 -2.28 -11.49
N LYS A 89 -0.69 -1.49 -12.13
CA LYS A 89 0.16 -1.98 -13.19
C LYS A 89 1.46 -2.45 -12.59
N GLU A 90 2.06 -3.44 -13.22
CA GLU A 90 3.36 -3.93 -12.76
C GLU A 90 4.34 -2.76 -12.62
N GLY A 91 5.06 -2.70 -11.53
CA GLY A 91 5.98 -1.62 -11.26
C GLY A 91 5.33 -0.35 -10.75
N ALA A 92 4.06 -0.40 -10.38
CA ALA A 92 3.38 0.78 -9.85
C ALA A 92 4.13 1.34 -8.65
N GLU A 93 4.11 2.65 -8.54
CA GLU A 93 4.85 3.34 -7.50
C GLU A 93 4.03 4.52 -6.99
N GLY A 94 4.01 4.71 -5.69
CA GLY A 94 3.28 5.80 -5.09
C GLY A 94 2.71 5.42 -3.75
N SER A 95 1.66 6.11 -3.36
CA SER A 95 1.02 5.84 -2.08
C SER A 95 -0.45 5.50 -2.28
N LEU A 96 -0.98 4.75 -1.35
CA LEU A 96 -2.37 4.35 -1.37
C LEU A 96 -2.91 4.44 0.05
N THR A 97 -4.01 5.14 0.22
CA THR A 97 -4.68 5.21 1.51
C THR A 97 -6.01 4.49 1.40
N VAL A 98 -6.31 3.65 2.35
CA VAL A 98 -7.56 2.91 2.39
C VAL A 98 -8.22 3.25 3.71
N VAL A 99 -9.46 3.73 3.65
CA VAL A 99 -10.20 4.07 4.85
C VAL A 99 -11.38 3.12 4.96
N ILE A 100 -11.43 2.39 6.06
CA ILE A 100 -12.54 1.48 6.34
C ILE A 100 -13.47 2.21 7.31
N SER A 101 -14.71 2.41 6.91
CA SER A 101 -15.69 3.10 7.75
C SER A 101 -16.93 2.22 7.91
N ASP A 102 -17.86 2.68 8.73
CA ASP A 102 -19.09 1.92 8.94
C ASP A 102 -19.94 1.83 7.68
N THR A 103 -19.69 2.71 6.72
CA THR A 103 -20.47 2.72 5.48
C THR A 103 -19.75 2.06 4.31
N GLY A 104 -18.52 1.62 4.50
CA GLY A 104 -17.79 0.94 3.43
C GLY A 104 -16.32 1.29 3.42
N VAL A 105 -15.68 0.89 2.34
CA VAL A 105 -14.23 1.06 2.16
C VAL A 105 -13.98 2.09 1.07
N THR A 106 -13.11 3.05 1.36
CA THR A 106 -12.74 4.06 0.40
C THR A 106 -11.27 3.89 0.06
N TRP A 107 -10.97 3.80 -1.23
CA TRP A 107 -9.61 3.66 -1.73
C TRP A 107 -9.18 5.00 -2.29
N LYS A 108 -8.04 5.51 -1.81
CA LYS A 108 -7.55 6.83 -2.21
C LYS A 108 -6.13 6.72 -2.74
N PRO A 109 -5.95 6.45 -4.04
CA PRO A 109 -4.61 6.41 -4.60
C PRO A 109 -3.99 7.80 -4.61
N GLY A 110 -2.72 7.88 -4.27
CA GLY A 110 -1.99 9.12 -4.33
C GLY A 110 -1.58 9.45 -5.76
N PRO A 111 -0.98 10.62 -5.94
CA PRO A 111 -0.54 11.05 -7.26
C PRO A 111 0.45 10.05 -7.84
N GLY A 112 0.28 9.75 -9.08
CA GLY A 112 1.20 8.85 -9.77
C GLY A 112 0.83 7.40 -9.73
N LEU A 113 0.08 6.97 -8.76
CA LEU A 113 -0.22 5.55 -8.63
C LEU A 113 -1.11 5.06 -9.74
N ILE A 114 -2.15 5.79 -10.05
CA ILE A 114 -3.04 5.41 -11.11
C ILE A 114 -2.49 5.71 -12.47
N ALA A 115 -1.60 6.64 -12.55
CA ALA A 115 -1.09 7.05 -13.81
C ALA A 115 -0.32 5.97 -14.52
N GLY A 116 -0.01 4.95 -13.85
CA GLY A 116 0.71 3.87 -14.48
C GLY A 116 -0.08 3.17 -15.55
N LYS A 117 -1.34 3.43 -15.67
CA LYS A 117 -2.09 2.73 -16.66
C LYS A 117 -1.69 3.04 -18.08
#